data_b0c023fa2bb818b772cd59c2b1ca88cc
#
_entry.id   b0c023fa2bb818b772cd59c2b1ca88cc
#
_cell.length_a   1.000
_cell.length_b   1.000
_cell.length_c   1.000
_cell.angle_alpha   90.00
_cell.angle_beta   90.00
_cell.angle_gamma   90.00
#
_symmetry.space_group_name_H-M   'P 1'
#
loop_
_entity.id
_entity.type
_entity.pdbx_description
1 polymer ?
#
loop_
_entity_poly.entity_id
_entity_poly.type
_entity_poly.pdbx_seq_one_letter_code
_entity_poly.pdbx_strand_id
1 'polypeptide(L)'
;VWDFWEAREYSYKQKNWQKVNMVAEGIIDGKVVCTYKRMPSRRSTKLRMYVDTEGKQLVADGSDFIVVVAEVTDDSGNVRRLAKENIVFTVEGEGRIIGDASINANPRTVEFGSAPVLIRSTRKPGKIKVKAHVQFEGTNAPVATEIELESIPSELPFCYTEEETDSQSVGAGLAGSPVRTERMAGKVVLTEEERQKVLMEVERQQTEFGTEK
;
A
#
# COMPACT_ATOMS: atom_id res chain seq x y z
N VAL A 1 -0.45 -33.70 13.11
CA VAL A 1 0.58 -32.66 13.30
C VAL A 1 1.82 -33.10 12.55
N TRP A 2 2.29 -32.35 11.57
CA TRP A 2 3.53 -32.63 10.85
C TRP A 2 4.70 -32.07 11.64
N ASP A 3 5.72 -32.89 11.93
CA ASP A 3 6.98 -32.41 12.45
C ASP A 3 7.76 -31.72 11.32
N PHE A 4 8.40 -30.61 11.62
CA PHE A 4 9.25 -29.86 10.69
C PHE A 4 10.37 -30.73 10.09
N TRP A 5 10.95 -31.61 10.90
CA TRP A 5 12.06 -32.51 10.48
C TRP A 5 11.56 -33.59 9.52
N GLU A 6 10.41 -34.20 9.80
CA GLU A 6 9.78 -35.18 8.91
C GLU A 6 9.41 -34.54 7.57
N ALA A 7 8.83 -33.31 7.57
CA ALA A 7 8.50 -32.60 6.36
C ALA A 7 9.75 -32.26 5.54
N ARG A 8 10.86 -31.92 6.21
CA ARG A 8 12.15 -31.65 5.57
C ARG A 8 12.74 -32.89 4.93
N GLU A 9 12.80 -34.02 5.66
CA GLU A 9 13.27 -35.30 5.12
C GLU A 9 12.45 -35.74 3.91
N TYR A 10 11.12 -35.59 3.99
CA TYR A 10 10.23 -35.93 2.90
C TYR A 10 10.53 -35.09 1.65
N SER A 11 10.73 -33.78 1.81
CA SER A 11 11.04 -32.89 0.70
C SER A 11 12.39 -33.20 0.04
N TYR A 12 13.42 -33.58 0.79
CA TYR A 12 14.72 -34.01 0.26
C TYR A 12 14.67 -35.33 -0.50
N LYS A 13 13.84 -36.29 -0.07
CA LYS A 13 13.67 -37.56 -0.74
C LYS A 13 12.91 -37.45 -2.07
N GLN A 14 12.18 -36.36 -2.30
CA GLN A 14 11.41 -36.17 -3.52
C GLN A 14 12.29 -35.56 -4.64
N LYS A 15 12.63 -36.39 -5.63
CA LYS A 15 13.36 -35.97 -6.84
C LYS A 15 12.61 -34.86 -7.65
N ASN A 16 11.30 -34.79 -7.49
CA ASN A 16 10.43 -33.83 -8.18
C ASN A 16 9.63 -32.98 -7.18
N TRP A 17 10.32 -32.31 -6.25
CA TRP A 17 9.70 -31.44 -5.26
C TRP A 17 8.71 -30.40 -5.86
N GLN A 18 8.91 -30.02 -7.12
CA GLN A 18 8.02 -29.12 -7.85
C GLN A 18 6.62 -29.70 -8.10
N LYS A 19 6.44 -31.01 -7.97
CA LYS A 19 5.16 -31.71 -8.11
C LYS A 19 4.50 -32.00 -6.76
N VAL A 20 5.19 -31.70 -5.66
CA VAL A 20 4.63 -31.90 -4.32
C VAL A 20 3.49 -30.92 -4.11
N ASN A 21 2.34 -31.41 -3.73
CA ASN A 21 1.19 -30.61 -3.36
C ASN A 21 0.52 -31.18 -2.10
N MET A 22 -0.11 -30.29 -1.36
CA MET A 22 -1.00 -30.66 -0.26
C MET A 22 -2.43 -30.56 -0.77
N VAL A 23 -3.20 -31.60 -0.56
CA VAL A 23 -4.64 -31.62 -0.88
C VAL A 23 -5.39 -31.86 0.43
N ALA A 24 -6.32 -30.96 0.75
CA ALA A 24 -7.26 -31.11 1.84
C ALA A 24 -8.66 -31.33 1.25
N GLU A 25 -9.29 -32.42 1.63
CA GLU A 25 -10.64 -32.77 1.18
C GLU A 25 -11.60 -32.75 2.37
N GLY A 26 -12.71 -32.02 2.21
CA GLY A 26 -13.81 -32.07 3.16
C GLY A 26 -14.77 -33.18 2.76
N ILE A 27 -15.05 -34.09 3.69
CA ILE A 27 -15.89 -35.26 3.44
C ILE A 27 -17.14 -35.18 4.34
N ILE A 28 -18.34 -35.28 3.73
CA ILE A 28 -19.61 -35.40 4.42
C ILE A 28 -20.28 -36.69 3.89
N ASP A 29 -20.74 -37.55 4.78
CA ASP A 29 -21.38 -38.84 4.45
C ASP A 29 -20.60 -39.68 3.45
N GLY A 30 -19.27 -39.69 3.58
CA GLY A 30 -18.38 -40.45 2.71
C GLY A 30 -18.16 -39.86 1.31
N LYS A 31 -18.70 -38.64 1.04
CA LYS A 31 -18.53 -37.96 -0.22
C LYS A 31 -17.64 -36.70 -0.04
N VAL A 32 -16.71 -36.51 -0.97
CA VAL A 32 -15.90 -35.29 -1.02
C VAL A 32 -16.81 -34.12 -1.45
N VAL A 33 -16.99 -33.13 -0.57
CA VAL A 33 -17.83 -31.93 -0.83
C VAL A 33 -17.01 -30.70 -1.15
N CYS A 34 -15.75 -30.63 -0.74
CA CYS A 34 -14.83 -29.58 -1.12
C CYS A 34 -13.41 -30.10 -1.17
N THR A 35 -12.61 -29.51 -2.03
CA THR A 35 -11.18 -29.83 -2.16
C THR A 35 -10.38 -28.52 -2.17
N TYR A 36 -9.37 -28.45 -1.32
CA TYR A 36 -8.42 -27.35 -1.29
C TYR A 36 -7.02 -27.86 -1.59
N LYS A 37 -6.37 -27.25 -2.59
CA LYS A 37 -5.04 -27.65 -3.04
C LYS A 37 -4.02 -26.56 -2.82
N ARG A 38 -2.90 -26.90 -2.20
CA ARG A 38 -1.73 -26.02 -2.06
C ARG A 38 -0.53 -26.61 -2.79
N MET A 39 0.16 -25.77 -3.52
CA MET A 39 1.41 -26.11 -4.22
C MET A 39 2.51 -25.16 -3.79
N PRO A 40 3.78 -25.59 -3.77
CA PRO A 40 4.91 -24.69 -3.61
C PRO A 40 4.91 -23.66 -4.75
N SER A 41 5.08 -22.40 -4.40
CA SER A 41 5.22 -21.35 -5.41
C SER A 41 6.56 -21.48 -6.13
N ARG A 42 6.55 -21.22 -7.43
CA ARG A 42 7.74 -21.10 -8.26
C ARG A 42 8.24 -19.67 -8.30
N ARG A 43 8.98 -19.31 -9.34
CA ARG A 43 9.46 -17.96 -9.56
C ARG A 43 8.29 -16.98 -9.70
N SER A 44 8.46 -15.76 -9.21
CA SER A 44 7.54 -14.65 -9.43
C SER A 44 7.45 -14.33 -10.92
N THR A 45 6.25 -14.35 -11.50
CA THR A 45 6.04 -14.06 -12.93
C THR A 45 4.93 -13.07 -13.18
N LYS A 46 3.96 -12.96 -12.27
CA LYS A 46 2.78 -12.11 -12.43
C LYS A 46 2.41 -11.43 -11.12
N LEU A 47 1.77 -10.29 -11.26
CA LEU A 47 0.98 -9.70 -10.19
C LEU A 47 -0.49 -10.07 -10.42
N ARG A 48 -1.21 -10.30 -9.34
CA ARG A 48 -2.66 -10.44 -9.32
C ARG A 48 -3.22 -9.43 -8.35
N MET A 49 -4.32 -8.76 -8.69
CA MET A 49 -5.01 -7.87 -7.77
C MET A 49 -6.41 -8.36 -7.48
N TYR A 50 -6.88 -8.06 -6.28
CA TYR A 50 -8.28 -8.19 -5.89
C TYR A 50 -8.65 -7.07 -4.92
N VAL A 51 -9.94 -6.85 -4.79
CA VAL A 51 -10.51 -5.86 -3.89
C VAL A 51 -11.07 -6.59 -2.68
N ASP A 52 -10.73 -6.10 -1.52
CA ASP A 52 -11.34 -6.54 -0.26
C ASP A 52 -12.41 -5.53 0.14
N THR A 53 -13.64 -5.81 -0.24
CA THR A 53 -14.80 -4.94 0.01
C THR A 53 -15.68 -5.44 1.14
N GLU A 54 -15.50 -6.71 1.59
CA GLU A 54 -16.45 -7.38 2.48
C GLU A 54 -17.92 -7.26 2.00
N GLY A 55 -18.12 -7.16 0.67
CA GLY A 55 -19.43 -6.99 0.05
C GLY A 55 -19.99 -5.58 0.06
N LYS A 56 -19.23 -4.57 0.51
CA LYS A 56 -19.61 -3.16 0.47
C LYS A 56 -19.27 -2.51 -0.86
N GLN A 57 -20.08 -1.55 -1.27
CA GLN A 57 -19.79 -0.67 -2.40
C GLN A 57 -19.06 0.58 -1.92
N LEU A 58 -18.13 1.08 -2.71
CA LEU A 58 -17.41 2.30 -2.44
C LEU A 58 -18.32 3.51 -2.69
N VAL A 59 -18.54 4.34 -1.69
CA VAL A 59 -19.37 5.54 -1.77
C VAL A 59 -18.52 6.76 -2.12
N ALA A 60 -18.98 7.56 -3.07
CA ALA A 60 -18.28 8.78 -3.50
C ALA A 60 -18.59 9.96 -2.55
N ASP A 61 -18.17 9.86 -1.29
CA ASP A 61 -18.32 10.89 -0.26
C ASP A 61 -17.05 11.66 0.05
N GLY A 62 -15.92 11.27 -0.60
CA GLY A 62 -14.60 11.86 -0.40
C GLY A 62 -13.86 11.35 0.84
N SER A 63 -14.46 10.45 1.62
CA SER A 63 -13.88 9.87 2.83
C SER A 63 -13.87 8.34 2.82
N ASP A 64 -14.83 7.72 2.15
CA ASP A 64 -14.92 6.27 2.05
C ASP A 64 -13.74 5.67 1.27
N PHE A 65 -13.31 4.49 1.69
CA PHE A 65 -12.14 3.83 1.09
C PHE A 65 -12.32 2.32 1.04
N ILE A 66 -11.57 1.71 0.15
CA ILE A 66 -11.45 0.27 0.02
C ILE A 66 -9.99 -0.17 0.01
N VAL A 67 -9.77 -1.44 0.31
CA VAL A 67 -8.47 -2.08 0.25
C VAL A 67 -8.33 -2.81 -1.08
N VAL A 68 -7.29 -2.46 -1.85
CA VAL A 68 -6.86 -3.23 -3.01
C VAL A 68 -5.59 -3.97 -2.64
N VAL A 69 -5.56 -5.27 -2.87
CA VAL A 69 -4.41 -6.11 -2.54
C VAL A 69 -3.77 -6.61 -3.83
N ALA A 70 -2.47 -6.35 -3.99
CA ALA A 70 -1.67 -6.96 -5.04
C ALA A 70 -0.92 -8.16 -4.47
N GLU A 71 -0.97 -9.29 -5.17
CA GLU A 71 -0.23 -10.51 -4.82
C GLU A 71 0.79 -10.85 -5.90
N VAL A 72 1.98 -11.22 -5.45
CA VAL A 72 3.03 -11.75 -6.33
C VAL A 72 2.79 -13.23 -6.52
N THR A 73 2.60 -13.66 -7.76
CA THR A 73 2.27 -15.04 -8.10
C THR A 73 3.25 -15.65 -9.09
N ASP A 74 3.26 -16.98 -9.15
CA ASP A 74 3.89 -17.75 -10.22
C ASP A 74 2.95 -17.95 -11.41
N ASP A 75 3.43 -18.64 -12.46
CA ASP A 75 2.64 -18.93 -13.67
C ASP A 75 1.36 -19.73 -13.40
N SER A 76 1.35 -20.51 -12.33
CA SER A 76 0.20 -21.32 -11.90
C SER A 76 -0.75 -20.57 -10.97
N GLY A 77 -0.49 -19.29 -10.66
CA GLY A 77 -1.29 -18.46 -9.76
C GLY A 77 -1.06 -18.70 -8.28
N ASN A 78 -0.02 -19.47 -7.90
CA ASN A 78 0.32 -19.66 -6.50
C ASN A 78 1.03 -18.42 -5.96
N VAL A 79 0.59 -17.92 -4.81
CA VAL A 79 1.19 -16.76 -4.15
C VAL A 79 2.60 -17.09 -3.68
N ARG A 80 3.57 -16.27 -4.07
CA ARG A 80 4.95 -16.41 -3.65
C ARG A 80 5.17 -15.75 -2.29
N ARG A 81 5.04 -16.51 -1.23
CA ARG A 81 5.13 -16.02 0.16
C ARG A 81 6.49 -15.45 0.56
N LEU A 82 7.55 -15.83 -0.13
CA LEU A 82 8.91 -15.34 0.10
C LEU A 82 9.32 -14.22 -0.87
N ALA A 83 8.36 -13.64 -1.56
CA ALA A 83 8.56 -12.46 -2.39
C ALA A 83 9.06 -11.28 -1.55
N LYS A 84 9.92 -10.43 -2.13
CA LYS A 84 10.52 -9.25 -1.48
C LYS A 84 10.45 -8.01 -2.37
N GLU A 85 9.67 -8.07 -3.41
CA GLU A 85 9.47 -6.98 -4.36
C GLU A 85 8.80 -5.79 -3.67
N ASN A 86 9.09 -4.58 -4.13
CA ASN A 86 8.32 -3.40 -3.81
C ASN A 86 7.31 -3.15 -4.93
N ILE A 87 6.05 -2.99 -4.57
CA ILE A 87 4.96 -2.74 -5.51
C ILE A 87 4.63 -1.25 -5.51
N VAL A 88 4.57 -0.69 -6.69
CA VAL A 88 4.11 0.67 -6.94
C VAL A 88 2.67 0.61 -7.45
N PHE A 89 1.80 1.39 -6.84
CA PHE A 89 0.43 1.55 -7.26
C PHE A 89 0.22 2.91 -7.92
N THR A 90 -0.56 2.93 -8.99
CA THR A 90 -1.04 4.16 -9.62
C THR A 90 -2.55 4.10 -9.75
N VAL A 91 -3.19 5.26 -9.60
CA VAL A 91 -4.65 5.40 -9.66
C VAL A 91 -5.01 6.45 -10.69
N GLU A 92 -5.95 6.11 -11.55
CA GLU A 92 -6.57 7.00 -12.53
C GLU A 92 -8.08 7.08 -12.24
N GLY A 93 -8.70 8.23 -12.50
CA GLY A 93 -10.14 8.45 -12.30
C GLY A 93 -10.50 9.00 -10.92
N GLU A 94 -11.68 8.61 -10.41
CA GLU A 94 -12.30 9.21 -9.23
C GLU A 94 -11.86 8.54 -7.90
N GLY A 95 -10.56 8.27 -7.79
CA GLY A 95 -9.93 7.70 -6.60
C GLY A 95 -8.57 8.34 -6.28
N ARG A 96 -8.14 8.18 -5.02
CA ARG A 96 -6.84 8.63 -4.53
C ARG A 96 -6.21 7.58 -3.63
N ILE A 97 -4.90 7.38 -3.75
CA ILE A 97 -4.15 6.53 -2.83
C ILE A 97 -4.03 7.24 -1.48
N ILE A 98 -4.25 6.52 -0.40
CA ILE A 98 -3.98 6.99 0.96
C ILE A 98 -2.57 6.54 1.36
N GLY A 99 -1.73 7.51 1.69
CA GLY A 99 -0.37 7.26 2.13
C GLY A 99 0.66 7.30 1.01
N ASP A 100 1.94 7.37 1.39
CA ASP A 100 3.10 7.53 0.50
C ASP A 100 4.30 6.71 0.92
N ALA A 101 5.44 7.02 0.32
CA ALA A 101 6.71 6.39 0.61
C ALA A 101 7.19 6.61 2.06
N SER A 102 6.80 7.72 2.72
CA SER A 102 7.25 8.04 4.07
C SER A 102 6.72 7.06 5.13
N ILE A 103 5.56 6.47 4.86
CA ILE A 103 4.93 5.45 5.71
C ILE A 103 4.93 4.06 5.06
N ASN A 104 5.74 3.87 4.02
CA ASN A 104 5.81 2.63 3.24
C ASN A 104 4.43 2.18 2.70
N ALA A 105 3.57 3.14 2.32
CA ALA A 105 2.26 2.84 1.75
C ALA A 105 2.32 2.70 0.23
N ASN A 106 3.13 3.54 -0.45
CA ASN A 106 3.36 3.46 -1.88
C ASN A 106 4.70 4.12 -2.25
N PRO A 107 5.72 3.39 -2.70
CA PRO A 107 5.76 1.93 -2.92
C PRO A 107 5.53 1.11 -1.65
N ARG A 108 4.88 -0.05 -1.79
CA ARG A 108 4.63 -0.98 -0.70
C ARG A 108 5.53 -2.21 -0.81
N THR A 109 6.28 -2.50 0.23
CA THR A 109 7.04 -3.75 0.33
C THR A 109 6.08 -4.93 0.50
N VAL A 110 6.30 -5.98 -0.28
CA VAL A 110 5.51 -7.20 -0.20
C VAL A 110 5.78 -7.93 1.12
N GLU A 111 4.71 -8.30 1.80
CA GLU A 111 4.73 -9.14 3.01
C GLU A 111 3.93 -10.42 2.77
N PHE A 112 4.55 -11.57 3.00
CA PHE A 112 3.95 -12.87 2.72
C PHE A 112 3.34 -13.01 1.31
N GLY A 113 3.93 -12.31 0.34
CA GLY A 113 3.50 -12.34 -1.05
C GLY A 113 2.40 -11.34 -1.40
N SER A 114 2.00 -10.47 -0.48
CA SER A 114 0.90 -9.51 -0.63
C SER A 114 1.35 -8.09 -0.33
N ALA A 115 0.78 -7.13 -1.04
CA ALA A 115 0.97 -5.69 -0.82
C ALA A 115 -0.39 -5.00 -0.87
N PRO A 116 -0.95 -4.55 0.26
CA PRO A 116 -2.20 -3.79 0.27
C PRO A 116 -1.97 -2.32 -0.04
N VAL A 117 -2.97 -1.68 -0.66
CA VAL A 117 -3.08 -0.24 -0.81
C VAL A 117 -4.50 0.23 -0.48
N LEU A 118 -4.62 1.38 0.15
CA LEU A 118 -5.91 2.00 0.45
C LEU A 118 -6.26 3.00 -0.65
N ILE A 119 -7.43 2.84 -1.25
CA ILE A 119 -7.97 3.72 -2.28
C ILE A 119 -9.19 4.43 -1.72
N ARG A 120 -9.07 5.75 -1.56
CA ARG A 120 -10.14 6.64 -1.13
C ARG A 120 -10.92 7.16 -2.33
N SER A 121 -12.24 7.21 -2.23
CA SER A 121 -13.09 7.83 -3.23
C SER A 121 -12.89 9.35 -3.30
N THR A 122 -13.22 9.95 -4.44
CA THR A 122 -13.51 11.38 -4.54
C THR A 122 -15.00 11.63 -4.23
N ARG A 123 -15.45 12.87 -4.30
CA ARG A 123 -16.89 13.20 -4.18
C ARG A 123 -17.67 12.98 -5.47
N LYS A 124 -16.96 12.71 -6.57
CA LYS A 124 -17.60 12.41 -7.85
C LYS A 124 -17.68 10.90 -8.01
N PRO A 125 -18.88 10.35 -8.19
CA PRO A 125 -19.03 8.93 -8.48
C PRO A 125 -18.45 8.64 -9.86
N GLY A 126 -17.81 7.49 -10.02
CA GLY A 126 -17.24 7.12 -11.28
C GLY A 126 -16.24 5.97 -11.21
N LYS A 127 -15.60 5.73 -12.33
CA LYS A 127 -14.61 4.67 -12.49
C LYS A 127 -13.28 5.05 -11.86
N ILE A 128 -12.67 4.06 -11.24
CA ILE A 128 -11.35 4.13 -10.62
C ILE A 128 -10.54 2.99 -11.19
N LYS A 129 -9.45 3.30 -11.85
CA LYS A 129 -8.52 2.30 -12.40
C LYS A 129 -7.26 2.27 -11.56
N VAL A 130 -6.99 1.12 -10.97
CA VAL A 130 -5.79 0.89 -10.15
C VAL A 130 -4.85 -0.01 -10.93
N LYS A 131 -3.59 0.40 -11.06
CA LYS A 131 -2.52 -0.40 -11.66
C LYS A 131 -1.47 -0.71 -10.61
N ALA A 132 -0.91 -1.90 -10.67
CA ALA A 132 0.20 -2.32 -9.83
C ALA A 132 1.35 -2.85 -10.69
N HIS A 133 2.57 -2.43 -10.37
CA HIS A 133 3.79 -2.92 -11.00
C HIS A 133 4.92 -2.99 -9.96
N VAL A 134 5.98 -3.73 -10.25
CA VAL A 134 7.15 -3.74 -9.38
C VAL A 134 7.97 -2.48 -9.57
N GLN A 135 8.54 -1.96 -8.49
CA GLN A 135 9.32 -0.71 -8.50
C GLN A 135 10.54 -0.78 -9.43
N PHE A 136 11.21 -1.92 -9.46
CA PHE A 136 12.39 -2.14 -10.30
C PHE A 136 12.06 -3.18 -11.37
N GLU A 137 11.81 -2.69 -12.57
CA GLU A 137 11.57 -3.53 -13.72
C GLU A 137 12.88 -4.13 -14.25
N GLY A 138 12.83 -5.38 -14.63
CA GLY A 138 13.92 -6.12 -15.23
C GLY A 138 13.40 -7.26 -16.07
N THR A 139 14.27 -7.90 -16.84
CA THR A 139 13.91 -8.98 -17.79
C THR A 139 13.06 -10.09 -17.16
N ASN A 140 13.10 -10.18 -15.85
CA ASN A 140 12.44 -11.23 -15.07
C ASN A 140 11.43 -10.67 -14.05
N ALA A 141 11.07 -9.41 -14.16
CA ALA A 141 10.08 -8.80 -13.28
C ALA A 141 8.69 -9.43 -13.47
N PRO A 142 7.90 -9.55 -12.42
CA PRO A 142 6.50 -9.93 -12.53
C PRO A 142 5.73 -8.97 -13.44
N VAL A 143 4.87 -9.50 -14.29
CA VAL A 143 4.04 -8.72 -15.19
C VAL A 143 3.07 -7.87 -14.36
N ALA A 144 2.98 -6.58 -14.68
CA ALA A 144 2.04 -5.64 -14.09
C ALA A 144 0.58 -6.06 -14.29
N THR A 145 -0.29 -5.60 -13.43
CA THR A 145 -1.72 -5.88 -13.49
C THR A 145 -2.54 -4.63 -13.21
N GLU A 146 -3.79 -4.63 -13.62
CA GLU A 146 -4.74 -3.54 -13.37
C GLU A 146 -6.11 -4.08 -12.95
N ILE A 147 -6.86 -3.28 -12.20
CA ILE A 147 -8.24 -3.56 -11.81
C ILE A 147 -9.08 -2.29 -11.93
N GLU A 148 -10.31 -2.43 -12.37
CA GLU A 148 -11.28 -1.35 -12.44
C GLU A 148 -12.30 -1.50 -11.31
N LEU A 149 -12.62 -0.38 -10.69
CA LEU A 149 -13.57 -0.22 -9.59
C LEU A 149 -14.56 0.87 -9.98
N GLU A 150 -15.69 0.91 -9.31
CA GLU A 150 -16.68 1.96 -9.49
C GLU A 150 -17.18 2.43 -8.13
N SER A 151 -17.25 3.75 -7.94
CA SER A 151 -17.85 4.36 -6.77
C SER A 151 -19.27 4.82 -7.08
N ILE A 152 -20.18 4.62 -6.12
CA ILE A 152 -21.58 5.04 -6.20
C ILE A 152 -21.78 6.43 -5.59
N PRO A 153 -22.82 7.18 -6.01
CA PRO A 153 -23.13 8.48 -5.44
C PRO A 153 -23.38 8.40 -3.94
N SER A 154 -22.99 9.43 -3.19
CA SER A 154 -23.39 9.60 -1.80
C SER A 154 -24.85 10.07 -1.73
N GLU A 155 -25.64 9.46 -0.87
CA GLU A 155 -27.02 9.89 -0.56
C GLU A 155 -27.05 11.02 0.48
N LEU A 156 -25.95 11.19 1.23
CA LEU A 156 -25.86 12.20 2.28
C LEU A 156 -25.32 13.53 1.72
N PRO A 157 -25.86 14.66 2.20
CA PRO A 157 -25.35 15.97 1.83
C PRO A 157 -23.93 16.16 2.34
N PHE A 158 -23.10 16.82 1.56
CA PHE A 158 -21.74 17.17 1.99
C PHE A 158 -21.76 18.35 2.98
N CYS A 159 -20.91 18.23 4.01
CA CYS A 159 -20.75 19.28 5.02
C CYS A 159 -19.83 20.42 4.57
N TYR A 160 -19.12 20.27 3.45
CA TYR A 160 -18.12 21.21 2.94
C TYR A 160 -18.46 21.64 1.52
N THR A 161 -18.02 22.83 1.15
CA THR A 161 -18.09 23.32 -0.23
C THR A 161 -17.11 22.55 -1.14
N GLU A 162 -17.34 22.59 -2.47
CA GLU A 162 -16.41 21.98 -3.43
C GLU A 162 -15.01 22.61 -3.35
N GLU A 163 -14.93 23.92 -3.15
CA GLU A 163 -13.67 24.67 -3.02
C GLU A 163 -12.86 24.27 -1.79
N GLU A 164 -13.54 24.03 -0.65
CA GLU A 164 -12.88 23.54 0.58
C GLU A 164 -12.35 22.13 0.39
N THR A 165 -13.03 21.31 -0.41
CA THR A 165 -12.61 19.92 -0.67
C THR A 165 -11.42 19.87 -1.61
N ASP A 166 -11.41 20.68 -2.65
CA ASP A 166 -10.30 20.75 -3.59
C ASP A 166 -9.02 21.23 -2.90
N SER A 167 -9.14 22.21 -1.99
CA SER A 167 -8.02 22.65 -1.18
C SER A 167 -7.49 21.57 -0.21
N GLN A 168 -8.37 20.70 0.31
CA GLN A 168 -7.97 19.56 1.15
C GLN A 168 -7.44 18.37 0.34
N SER A 169 -7.96 18.14 -0.88
CA SER A 169 -7.51 17.05 -1.73
C SER A 169 -6.09 17.27 -2.28
N VAL A 170 -5.71 18.53 -2.50
CA VAL A 170 -4.34 18.89 -2.87
C VAL A 170 -3.35 18.64 -1.72
N GLY A 171 -3.83 18.64 -0.48
CA GLY A 171 -3.02 18.35 0.71
C GLY A 171 -2.82 16.86 1.02
N ALA A 172 -3.58 15.96 0.39
CA ALA A 172 -3.45 14.52 0.61
C ALA A 172 -2.50 13.82 -0.37
N GLY A 173 -2.07 14.53 -1.40
CA GLY A 173 -1.00 14.07 -2.29
C GLY A 173 0.33 14.56 -1.74
N LEU A 174 1.09 13.77 -1.26
CA LEU A 174 2.39 13.69 -0.60
C LEU A 174 3.60 14.35 -1.24
N ALA A 175 3.39 15.26 -2.06
CA ALA A 175 4.27 16.41 -2.16
C ALA A 175 3.67 17.42 -1.18
N GLY A 176 4.30 17.62 -0.05
CA GLY A 176 3.85 18.38 1.10
C GLY A 176 2.75 19.40 0.79
N SER A 177 1.70 19.31 1.58
CA SER A 177 0.62 20.30 1.56
C SER A 177 1.20 21.68 1.28
N PRO A 178 0.71 22.44 0.28
CA PRO A 178 1.17 23.82 0.04
C PRO A 178 1.09 24.66 1.32
N VAL A 179 0.12 24.40 2.16
CA VAL A 179 -0.05 25.04 3.48
C VAL A 179 1.09 24.69 4.44
N ARG A 180 1.67 23.49 4.33
CA ARG A 180 2.82 23.11 5.16
C ARG A 180 4.13 23.61 4.56
N THR A 181 4.21 23.72 3.24
CA THR A 181 5.35 24.31 2.54
C THR A 181 5.35 25.83 2.67
N GLU A 182 4.21 26.50 2.67
CA GLU A 182 4.11 27.93 2.95
C GLU A 182 4.37 28.27 4.42
N ARG A 183 3.97 27.41 5.38
CA ARG A 183 4.36 27.58 6.80
C ARG A 183 5.83 27.25 7.05
N MET A 184 6.45 26.40 6.24
CA MET A 184 7.90 26.13 6.33
C MET A 184 8.71 26.96 5.33
N ALA A 185 8.11 27.43 4.23
CA ALA A 185 8.71 28.34 3.28
C ALA A 185 8.32 29.81 3.56
N GLY A 186 7.50 30.08 4.55
CA GLY A 186 7.49 31.35 5.22
C GLY A 186 8.91 31.55 5.73
N LYS A 187 9.81 32.05 4.87
CA LYS A 187 10.95 32.78 5.34
C LYS A 187 10.39 33.76 6.35
N VAL A 188 10.54 33.42 7.63
CA VAL A 188 10.56 34.43 8.66
C VAL A 188 11.75 35.29 8.24
N VAL A 189 11.47 36.28 7.43
CA VAL A 189 12.42 37.35 7.15
C VAL A 189 12.48 38.12 8.47
N LEU A 190 13.29 37.58 9.39
CA LEU A 190 13.64 38.29 10.59
C LEU A 190 14.20 39.65 10.13
N THR A 191 13.62 40.72 10.62
CA THR A 191 14.20 42.03 10.45
C THR A 191 15.62 42.01 11.03
N GLU A 192 16.47 42.92 10.57
CA GLU A 192 17.86 42.97 11.02
C GLU A 192 17.92 43.08 12.57
N GLU A 193 16.95 43.79 13.18
CA GLU A 193 16.82 43.90 14.63
C GLU A 193 16.45 42.59 15.32
N GLU A 194 15.59 41.80 14.70
CA GLU A 194 15.22 40.45 15.22
C GLU A 194 16.36 39.46 15.08
N ARG A 195 17.16 39.55 14.00
CA ARG A 195 18.37 38.75 13.83
C ARG A 195 19.42 39.07 14.90
N GLN A 196 19.61 40.34 15.21
CA GLN A 196 20.55 40.75 16.26
C GLN A 196 20.08 40.27 17.63
N LYS A 197 18.78 40.31 17.95
CA LYS A 197 18.23 39.77 19.19
C LYS A 197 18.44 38.28 19.33
N VAL A 198 18.22 37.53 18.26
CA VAL A 198 18.45 36.07 18.27
C VAL A 198 19.93 35.73 18.43
N LEU A 199 20.83 36.50 17.79
CA LEU A 199 22.28 36.30 17.93
C LEU A 199 22.75 36.58 19.36
N MET A 200 22.29 37.68 19.96
CA MET A 200 22.64 38.01 21.37
C MET A 200 22.10 36.99 22.37
N GLU A 201 20.92 36.41 22.09
CA GLU A 201 20.36 35.35 22.93
C GLU A 201 21.14 34.04 22.82
N VAL A 202 21.58 33.68 21.63
CA VAL A 202 22.46 32.51 21.38
C VAL A 202 23.81 32.69 22.03
N GLU A 203 24.41 33.88 21.95
CA GLU A 203 25.68 34.19 22.61
C GLU A 203 25.53 34.13 24.15
N ARG A 204 24.43 34.64 24.69
CA ARG A 204 24.14 34.55 26.13
C ARG A 204 24.03 33.11 26.60
N GLN A 205 23.32 32.27 25.86
CA GLN A 205 23.20 30.85 26.20
C GLN A 205 24.53 30.12 26.11
N GLN A 206 25.38 30.45 25.12
CA GLN A 206 26.72 29.84 25.00
C GLN A 206 27.66 30.24 26.14
N THR A 207 27.51 31.46 26.69
CA THR A 207 28.30 31.90 27.86
C THR A 207 27.79 31.31 29.17
N GLU A 208 26.48 31.08 29.29
CA GLU A 208 25.90 30.39 30.48
C GLU A 208 26.29 28.89 30.54
N PHE A 209 26.34 28.20 29.42
CA PHE A 209 26.77 26.80 29.34
C PHE A 209 28.30 26.61 29.30
N GLY A 210 29.08 27.67 29.09
CA GLY A 210 30.54 27.62 29.01
C GLY A 210 31.24 27.81 30.37
N THR A 211 30.52 28.10 31.46
CA THR A 211 31.08 28.39 32.78
C THR A 211 30.93 27.27 33.80
N GLU A 212 30.40 26.10 33.41
CA GLU A 212 30.45 24.88 34.25
C GLU A 212 31.55 23.92 33.75
N LYS A 213 32.79 24.23 34.12
CA LYS A 213 33.90 23.28 34.17
C LYS A 213 34.72 23.51 35.43
#